data_9816d23c298b5b98bc0c1b59d01503bb
#
_entry.id   9816d23c298b5b98bc0c1b59d01503bb
#
_cell.length_a   1.000
_cell.length_b   1.000
_cell.length_c   1.000
_cell.angle_alpha   90.00
_cell.angle_beta   90.00
_cell.angle_gamma   90.00
#
_symmetry.space_group_name_H-M   'P 1'
#
loop_
_entity.id
_entity.type
_entity.pdbx_description
1 polymer ?
#
loop_
_entity_poly.entity_id
_entity_poly.type
_entity_poly.pdbx_seq_one_letter_code
_entity_poly.pdbx_strand_id
1 'polypeptide(L)'
;MDKTLQVEHLEKYYGSRSSLTKAIDDLSFDVEPQEFVAIMGASGSGKTTLLNCISTVDRPTAGHIFVEGEDITKLKGEALNRFRREQFGFIFQDFNLLDTLTAYENIALALSIQNVKAAEIDKRVIKAAKDLDIVNVLRKYPYEMSGGQKQRVASARAIVTEPKLILADEPTGALDSKSSRLLLEKFLYMNQELQATILMVTHDSFSASYASRVVFIKDGKLFHEIHRGDSSKKEFFGQIIDVLTLLGGDVSDAL
;
A
#
# COMPACT_ATOMS: atom_id res chain seq x y z
N MET A 1 1.96 -20.62 9.99
CA MET A 1 2.37 -19.29 10.46
C MET A 1 1.18 -18.37 10.31
N ASP A 2 0.94 -17.48 11.25
CA ASP A 2 -0.18 -16.56 11.15
C ASP A 2 0.17 -15.52 10.08
N LYS A 3 -0.70 -15.31 9.09
CA LYS A 3 -0.52 -14.37 8.00
C LYS A 3 -1.04 -13.00 8.39
N THR A 4 -0.33 -11.94 8.01
CA THR A 4 -0.81 -10.57 8.25
C THR A 4 -2.03 -10.24 7.40
N LEU A 5 -2.05 -10.68 6.13
CA LEU A 5 -3.20 -10.56 5.24
C LEU A 5 -3.47 -11.89 4.55
N GLN A 6 -4.74 -12.28 4.47
CA GLN A 6 -5.19 -13.42 3.68
C GLN A 6 -6.45 -13.03 2.92
N VAL A 7 -6.41 -13.15 1.60
CA VAL A 7 -7.52 -12.90 0.68
C VAL A 7 -7.96 -14.23 0.12
N GLU A 8 -9.24 -14.57 0.29
CA GLU A 8 -9.80 -15.87 -0.10
C GLU A 8 -10.98 -15.69 -1.04
N HIS A 9 -10.86 -16.20 -2.26
CA HIS A 9 -11.91 -16.23 -3.27
C HIS A 9 -12.63 -14.89 -3.42
N LEU A 10 -11.83 -13.79 -3.42
CA LEU A 10 -12.39 -12.45 -3.45
C LEU A 10 -13.02 -12.15 -4.80
N GLU A 11 -14.27 -11.66 -4.75
CA GLU A 11 -14.99 -11.19 -5.93
C GLU A 11 -15.52 -9.77 -5.70
N LYS A 12 -15.41 -8.93 -6.73
CA LYS A 12 -15.99 -7.59 -6.71
C LYS A 12 -16.59 -7.26 -8.06
N TYR A 13 -17.88 -6.99 -8.05
CA TYR A 13 -18.66 -6.63 -9.23
C TYR A 13 -19.25 -5.23 -9.06
N TYR A 14 -19.27 -4.47 -10.15
CA TYR A 14 -19.92 -3.17 -10.25
C TYR A 14 -20.98 -3.21 -11.34
N GLY A 15 -22.02 -2.35 -11.20
CA GLY A 15 -23.08 -2.23 -12.18
C GLY A 15 -24.37 -2.91 -11.78
N SER A 16 -25.30 -3.02 -12.74
CA SER A 16 -26.61 -3.65 -12.59
C SER A 16 -26.73 -4.91 -13.48
N ARG A 17 -27.85 -5.63 -13.34
CA ARG A 17 -28.11 -6.88 -14.10
C ARG A 17 -27.86 -6.79 -15.61
N SER A 18 -27.98 -5.60 -16.22
CA SER A 18 -27.79 -5.38 -17.66
C SER A 18 -26.36 -4.97 -18.06
N SER A 19 -25.51 -4.59 -17.08
CA SER A 19 -24.13 -4.16 -17.35
C SER A 19 -23.30 -4.44 -16.11
N LEU A 20 -22.88 -5.70 -15.95
CA LEU A 20 -22.07 -6.15 -14.83
C LEU A 20 -20.59 -6.16 -15.23
N THR A 21 -19.77 -5.39 -14.50
CA THR A 21 -18.32 -5.41 -14.64
C THR A 21 -17.70 -6.18 -13.47
N LYS A 22 -16.99 -7.26 -13.76
CA LYS A 22 -16.20 -8.01 -12.80
C LYS A 22 -14.86 -7.31 -12.63
N ALA A 23 -14.68 -6.56 -11.57
CA ALA A 23 -13.42 -5.88 -11.28
C ALA A 23 -12.42 -6.80 -10.56
N ILE A 24 -12.91 -7.76 -9.78
CA ILE A 24 -12.16 -8.87 -9.18
C ILE A 24 -12.98 -10.14 -9.38
N ASP A 25 -12.33 -11.23 -9.82
CA ASP A 25 -12.95 -12.49 -10.19
C ASP A 25 -12.15 -13.67 -9.62
N ASP A 26 -12.55 -14.13 -8.43
CA ASP A 26 -11.95 -15.26 -7.72
C ASP A 26 -10.44 -15.09 -7.43
N LEU A 27 -10.09 -13.99 -6.77
CA LEU A 27 -8.71 -13.67 -6.44
C LEU A 27 -8.36 -14.15 -5.03
N SER A 28 -7.28 -14.94 -4.91
CA SER A 28 -6.77 -15.42 -3.63
C SER A 28 -5.26 -15.21 -3.56
N PHE A 29 -4.77 -14.64 -2.48
CA PHE A 29 -3.36 -14.52 -2.11
C PHE A 29 -3.22 -14.18 -0.64
N ASP A 30 -2.00 -14.21 -0.14
CA ASP A 30 -1.69 -13.86 1.25
C ASP A 30 -0.44 -12.99 1.35
N VAL A 31 -0.22 -12.39 2.53
CA VAL A 31 0.98 -11.62 2.87
C VAL A 31 1.46 -12.05 4.25
N GLU A 32 2.72 -12.44 4.31
CA GLU A 32 3.39 -12.85 5.55
C GLU A 32 3.73 -11.61 6.41
N PRO A 33 3.89 -11.79 7.74
CA PRO A 33 4.43 -10.72 8.58
C PRO A 33 5.79 -10.22 8.08
N GLN A 34 5.98 -8.91 8.08
CA GLN A 34 7.21 -8.25 7.65
C GLN A 34 7.55 -8.46 6.15
N GLU A 35 6.58 -8.89 5.36
CA GLU A 35 6.75 -8.98 3.92
C GLU A 35 6.50 -7.63 3.25
N PHE A 36 7.27 -7.33 2.20
CA PHE A 36 6.99 -6.21 1.30
C PHE A 36 6.54 -6.77 -0.05
N VAL A 37 5.24 -6.70 -0.29
CA VAL A 37 4.59 -7.20 -1.52
C VAL A 37 4.18 -6.05 -2.42
N ALA A 38 4.46 -6.17 -3.71
CA ALA A 38 3.92 -5.29 -4.74
C ALA A 38 2.81 -5.98 -5.53
N ILE A 39 1.71 -5.31 -5.76
CA ILE A 39 0.63 -5.72 -6.67
C ILE A 39 0.79 -4.96 -7.97
N MET A 40 0.99 -5.68 -9.07
CA MET A 40 1.16 -5.12 -10.41
C MET A 40 0.09 -5.61 -11.41
N GLY A 41 -0.06 -4.88 -12.49
CA GLY A 41 -0.97 -5.23 -13.59
C GLY A 41 -1.30 -4.00 -14.45
N ALA A 42 -1.91 -4.20 -15.59
CA ALA A 42 -2.34 -3.13 -16.48
C ALA A 42 -3.37 -2.18 -15.85
N SER A 43 -3.58 -1.02 -16.44
CA SER A 43 -4.69 -0.15 -16.04
C SER A 43 -6.02 -0.91 -16.18
N GLY A 44 -6.89 -0.80 -15.18
CA GLY A 44 -8.17 -1.51 -15.17
C GLY A 44 -8.11 -2.98 -14.72
N SER A 45 -6.95 -3.55 -14.40
CA SER A 45 -6.82 -4.95 -13.97
C SER A 45 -7.43 -5.29 -12.60
N GLY A 46 -7.93 -4.29 -11.84
CA GLY A 46 -8.57 -4.51 -10.54
C GLY A 46 -7.72 -4.14 -9.31
N LYS A 47 -6.49 -3.63 -9.47
CA LYS A 47 -5.57 -3.32 -8.36
C LYS A 47 -6.14 -2.34 -7.33
N THR A 48 -6.64 -1.19 -7.79
CA THR A 48 -7.25 -0.18 -6.90
C THR A 48 -8.53 -0.72 -6.25
N THR A 49 -9.31 -1.53 -6.98
CA THR A 49 -10.49 -2.22 -6.40
C THR A 49 -10.08 -3.20 -5.30
N LEU A 50 -9.03 -3.97 -5.53
CA LEU A 50 -8.48 -4.88 -4.52
C LEU A 50 -8.03 -4.11 -3.27
N LEU A 51 -7.25 -3.04 -3.47
CA LEU A 51 -6.79 -2.20 -2.35
C LEU A 51 -7.96 -1.59 -1.59
N ASN A 52 -9.01 -1.12 -2.30
CA ASN A 52 -10.22 -0.59 -1.68
C ASN A 52 -10.98 -1.65 -0.86
N CYS A 53 -11.03 -2.90 -1.31
CA CYS A 53 -11.62 -3.99 -0.54
C CYS A 53 -10.78 -4.31 0.72
N ILE A 54 -9.46 -4.43 0.59
CA ILE A 54 -8.55 -4.71 1.72
C ILE A 54 -8.60 -3.56 2.72
N SER A 55 -8.61 -2.32 2.26
CA SER A 55 -8.68 -1.13 3.11
C SER A 55 -10.05 -0.86 3.71
N THR A 56 -11.04 -1.70 3.37
CA THR A 56 -12.44 -1.57 3.81
C THR A 56 -13.14 -0.29 3.34
N VAL A 57 -12.58 0.42 2.36
CA VAL A 57 -13.23 1.56 1.68
C VAL A 57 -14.41 1.06 0.85
N ASP A 58 -14.25 -0.10 0.20
CA ASP A 58 -15.31 -0.79 -0.51
C ASP A 58 -15.53 -2.19 0.08
N ARG A 59 -16.68 -2.78 -0.18
CA ARG A 59 -17.01 -4.14 0.27
C ARG A 59 -16.90 -5.11 -0.88
N PRO A 60 -16.31 -6.29 -0.68
CA PRO A 60 -16.36 -7.35 -1.68
C PRO A 60 -17.81 -7.80 -1.94
N THR A 61 -18.05 -8.33 -3.13
CA THR A 61 -19.33 -8.96 -3.49
C THR A 61 -19.41 -10.37 -2.91
N ALA A 62 -18.28 -11.10 -2.93
CA ALA A 62 -18.12 -12.42 -2.32
C ALA A 62 -16.66 -12.63 -1.89
N GLY A 63 -16.40 -13.73 -1.18
CA GLY A 63 -15.09 -14.04 -0.62
C GLY A 63 -14.82 -13.38 0.73
N HIS A 64 -13.63 -13.63 1.25
CA HIS A 64 -13.23 -13.17 2.58
C HIS A 64 -11.87 -12.47 2.55
N ILE A 65 -11.68 -11.54 3.48
CA ILE A 65 -10.38 -10.89 3.73
C ILE A 65 -10.13 -10.99 5.23
N PHE A 66 -9.02 -11.62 5.58
CA PHE A 66 -8.57 -11.73 6.96
C PHE A 66 -7.32 -10.87 7.15
N VAL A 67 -7.28 -10.11 8.24
CA VAL A 67 -6.10 -9.38 8.69
C VAL A 67 -5.81 -9.79 10.13
N GLU A 68 -4.60 -10.28 10.39
CA GLU A 68 -4.24 -10.87 11.69
C GLU A 68 -5.26 -11.92 12.17
N GLY A 69 -5.81 -12.70 11.23
CA GLY A 69 -6.82 -13.74 11.49
C GLY A 69 -8.26 -13.24 11.69
N GLU A 70 -8.50 -11.92 11.72
CA GLU A 70 -9.85 -11.36 11.83
C GLU A 70 -10.50 -11.15 10.46
N ASP A 71 -11.69 -11.71 10.23
CA ASP A 71 -12.45 -11.54 8.99
C ASP A 71 -13.06 -10.14 8.92
N ILE A 72 -12.38 -9.23 8.21
CA ILE A 72 -12.78 -7.82 8.10
C ILE A 72 -14.02 -7.61 7.24
N THR A 73 -14.42 -8.59 6.42
CA THR A 73 -15.64 -8.51 5.59
C THR A 73 -16.92 -8.53 6.44
N LYS A 74 -16.83 -9.07 7.66
CA LYS A 74 -17.94 -9.15 8.62
C LYS A 74 -18.07 -7.93 9.51
N LEU A 75 -17.00 -7.10 9.61
CA LEU A 75 -16.99 -5.92 10.45
C LEU A 75 -17.95 -4.83 9.93
N LYS A 76 -18.60 -4.09 10.85
CA LYS A 76 -19.54 -3.01 10.53
C LYS A 76 -19.44 -1.89 11.56
N GLY A 77 -19.85 -0.69 11.15
CA GLY A 77 -20.00 0.47 12.05
C GLY A 77 -18.71 0.79 12.80
N GLU A 78 -18.80 0.98 14.11
CA GLU A 78 -17.68 1.40 14.95
C GLU A 78 -16.55 0.33 15.03
N ALA A 79 -16.89 -0.96 14.99
CA ALA A 79 -15.88 -2.02 14.96
C ALA A 79 -14.98 -1.93 13.71
N LEU A 80 -15.58 -1.67 12.53
CA LEU A 80 -14.86 -1.46 11.29
C LEU A 80 -13.99 -0.19 11.34
N ASN A 81 -14.54 0.91 11.86
CA ASN A 81 -13.81 2.17 11.98
C ASN A 81 -12.62 2.04 12.93
N ARG A 82 -12.80 1.36 14.06
CA ARG A 82 -11.73 1.08 15.02
C ARG A 82 -10.65 0.22 14.38
N PHE A 83 -11.04 -0.88 13.74
CA PHE A 83 -10.13 -1.77 13.03
C PHE A 83 -9.27 -1.01 12.02
N ARG A 84 -9.90 -0.18 11.18
CA ARG A 84 -9.18 0.65 10.19
C ARG A 84 -8.16 1.58 10.82
N ARG A 85 -8.50 2.22 11.94
CA ARG A 85 -7.60 3.14 12.64
C ARG A 85 -6.41 2.44 13.29
N GLU A 86 -6.63 1.21 13.80
CA GLU A 86 -5.63 0.50 14.61
C GLU A 86 -4.74 -0.41 13.77
N GLN A 87 -5.25 -0.99 12.68
CA GLN A 87 -4.55 -2.02 11.94
C GLN A 87 -3.91 -1.52 10.65
N PHE A 88 -4.39 -0.41 10.08
CA PHE A 88 -3.90 0.06 8.78
C PHE A 88 -3.15 1.39 8.85
N GLY A 89 -2.06 1.47 8.07
CA GLY A 89 -1.42 2.71 7.66
C GLY A 89 -1.67 2.95 6.17
N PHE A 90 -2.00 4.18 5.77
CA PHE A 90 -2.31 4.51 4.38
C PHE A 90 -1.31 5.49 3.79
N ILE A 91 -0.81 5.17 2.59
CA ILE A 91 0.05 6.04 1.78
C ILE A 91 -0.58 6.13 0.39
N PHE A 92 -1.01 7.33 -0.01
CA PHE A 92 -1.71 7.61 -1.28
C PHE A 92 -0.80 8.34 -2.26
N GLN A 93 -1.11 8.25 -3.54
CA GLN A 93 -0.42 8.97 -4.61
C GLN A 93 -0.46 10.49 -4.39
N ASP A 94 -1.62 11.04 -4.00
CA ASP A 94 -1.84 12.47 -3.80
C ASP A 94 -1.54 12.94 -2.36
N PHE A 95 -0.73 12.16 -1.61
CA PHE A 95 -0.29 12.44 -0.24
C PHE A 95 -1.41 12.50 0.78
N ASN A 96 -2.57 13.03 0.46
CA ASN A 96 -3.74 13.24 1.33
C ASN A 96 -3.36 13.90 2.67
N LEU A 97 -2.50 14.91 2.61
CA LEU A 97 -2.18 15.78 3.75
C LEU A 97 -3.22 16.88 3.88
N LEU A 98 -3.51 17.27 5.11
CA LEU A 98 -4.37 18.41 5.39
C LEU A 98 -3.56 19.71 5.27
N ASP A 99 -3.90 20.56 4.29
CA ASP A 99 -3.16 21.79 3.98
C ASP A 99 -3.22 22.83 5.11
N THR A 100 -4.21 22.73 5.99
CA THR A 100 -4.38 23.61 7.16
C THR A 100 -3.55 23.19 8.36
N LEU A 101 -2.88 22.04 8.29
CA LEU A 101 -2.03 21.48 9.34
C LEU A 101 -0.57 21.43 8.89
N THR A 102 0.34 21.68 9.81
CA THR A 102 1.77 21.45 9.59
C THR A 102 2.08 19.97 9.39
N ALA A 103 3.30 19.64 8.95
CA ALA A 103 3.76 18.24 8.84
C ALA A 103 3.67 17.51 10.19
N TYR A 104 4.07 18.18 11.29
CA TYR A 104 3.94 17.64 12.64
C TYR A 104 2.49 17.29 12.97
N GLU A 105 1.57 18.23 12.76
CA GLU A 105 0.15 18.06 13.08
C GLU A 105 -0.52 17.00 12.21
N ASN A 106 -0.15 16.88 10.92
CA ASN A 106 -0.61 15.81 10.04
C ASN A 106 -0.22 14.42 10.57
N ILE A 107 0.99 14.27 11.11
CA ILE A 107 1.45 13.01 11.71
C ILE A 107 0.77 12.79 13.07
N ALA A 108 0.74 13.81 13.93
CA ALA A 108 0.16 13.75 15.28
C ALA A 108 -1.32 13.42 15.27
N LEU A 109 -2.05 13.84 14.22
CA LEU A 109 -3.48 13.58 14.05
C LEU A 109 -3.81 12.10 14.10
N ALA A 110 -2.99 11.24 13.46
CA ALA A 110 -3.19 9.79 13.45
C ALA A 110 -3.16 9.20 14.87
N LEU A 111 -2.23 9.66 15.70
CA LEU A 111 -2.13 9.25 17.11
C LEU A 111 -3.27 9.82 17.97
N SER A 112 -3.67 11.07 17.69
CA SER A 112 -4.79 11.72 18.40
C SER A 112 -6.11 10.99 18.17
N ILE A 113 -6.36 10.52 16.94
CA ILE A 113 -7.55 9.73 16.60
C ILE A 113 -7.56 8.37 17.33
N GLN A 114 -6.39 7.83 17.65
CA GLN A 114 -6.24 6.61 18.46
C GLN A 114 -6.28 6.88 19.97
N ASN A 115 -6.52 8.13 20.41
CA ASN A 115 -6.52 8.54 21.81
C ASN A 115 -5.18 8.31 22.53
N VAL A 116 -4.05 8.39 21.83
CA VAL A 116 -2.72 8.33 22.43
C VAL A 116 -2.50 9.54 23.34
N LYS A 117 -1.91 9.33 24.50
CA LYS A 117 -1.65 10.39 25.47
C LYS A 117 -0.72 11.47 24.90
N ALA A 118 -1.01 12.74 25.12
CA ALA A 118 -0.25 13.87 24.56
C ALA A 118 1.27 13.77 24.80
N ALA A 119 1.70 13.30 25.98
CA ALA A 119 3.11 13.09 26.29
C ALA A 119 3.83 12.05 25.41
N GLU A 120 3.10 11.12 24.80
CA GLU A 120 3.63 10.10 23.90
C GLU A 120 3.61 10.55 22.44
N ILE A 121 2.67 11.42 22.06
CA ILE A 121 2.52 11.91 20.68
C ILE A 121 3.81 12.55 20.19
N ASP A 122 4.37 13.49 20.96
CA ASP A 122 5.59 14.20 20.56
C ASP A 122 6.76 13.23 20.32
N LYS A 123 6.98 12.29 21.22
CA LYS A 123 8.06 11.29 21.11
C LYS A 123 7.91 10.44 19.83
N ARG A 124 6.69 9.95 19.57
CA ARG A 124 6.41 9.09 18.38
C ARG A 124 6.54 9.89 17.10
N VAL A 125 6.01 11.12 17.03
CA VAL A 125 6.13 11.99 15.86
C VAL A 125 7.59 12.30 15.55
N ILE A 126 8.40 12.68 16.57
CA ILE A 126 9.83 12.99 16.38
C ILE A 126 10.59 11.74 15.94
N LYS A 127 10.28 10.56 16.49
CA LYS A 127 10.89 9.29 16.05
C LYS A 127 10.58 9.03 14.58
N ALA A 128 9.30 9.00 14.19
CA ALA A 128 8.89 8.78 12.80
C ALA A 128 9.50 9.81 11.84
N ALA A 129 9.60 11.08 12.27
CA ALA A 129 10.24 12.14 11.49
C ALA A 129 11.74 11.92 11.27
N LYS A 130 12.45 11.37 12.25
CA LYS A 130 13.86 10.97 12.09
C LYS A 130 14.00 9.79 11.14
N ASP A 131 13.17 8.77 11.30
CA ASP A 131 13.18 7.56 10.47
C ASP A 131 12.95 7.90 9.00
N LEU A 132 12.10 8.89 8.71
CA LEU A 132 11.73 9.32 7.34
C LEU A 132 12.52 10.56 6.83
N ASP A 133 13.52 11.07 7.57
CA ASP A 133 14.33 12.25 7.22
C ASP A 133 13.49 13.50 6.93
N ILE A 134 12.54 13.81 7.80
CA ILE A 134 11.62 14.95 7.66
C ILE A 134 11.60 15.89 8.87
N VAL A 135 12.55 15.74 9.80
CA VAL A 135 12.61 16.59 11.00
C VAL A 135 12.65 18.10 10.66
N ASN A 136 13.37 18.45 9.58
CA ASN A 136 13.53 19.83 9.11
C ASN A 136 12.28 20.44 8.49
N VAL A 137 11.24 19.65 8.22
CA VAL A 137 9.98 20.14 7.64
C VAL A 137 8.79 20.04 8.58
N LEU A 138 8.96 19.58 9.82
CA LEU A 138 7.87 19.37 10.78
C LEU A 138 7.01 20.61 11.01
N ARG A 139 7.59 21.81 10.92
CA ARG A 139 6.89 23.10 11.13
C ARG A 139 6.31 23.69 9.84
N LYS A 140 6.53 23.04 8.68
CA LYS A 140 6.05 23.49 7.38
C LYS A 140 4.65 22.97 7.10
N TYR A 141 3.88 23.76 6.36
CA TYR A 141 2.62 23.34 5.78
C TYR A 141 2.84 22.58 4.46
N PRO A 142 1.87 21.75 3.99
CA PRO A 142 2.03 20.98 2.76
C PRO A 142 2.42 21.82 1.55
N TYR A 143 1.87 23.03 1.38
CA TYR A 143 2.20 23.93 0.27
C TYR A 143 3.63 24.49 0.30
N GLU A 144 4.36 24.36 1.42
CA GLU A 144 5.77 24.77 1.58
C GLU A 144 6.75 23.62 1.34
N MET A 145 6.25 22.42 1.03
CA MET A 145 7.05 21.19 0.90
C MET A 145 7.10 20.71 -0.55
N SER A 146 8.24 20.11 -0.94
CA SER A 146 8.33 19.36 -2.20
C SER A 146 7.46 18.09 -2.18
N GLY A 147 7.12 17.56 -3.36
CA GLY A 147 6.36 16.30 -3.46
C GLY A 147 6.97 15.15 -2.67
N GLY A 148 8.30 14.96 -2.77
CA GLY A 148 9.00 13.94 -2.01
C GLY A 148 8.97 14.17 -0.48
N GLN A 149 8.97 15.43 -0.03
CA GLN A 149 8.79 15.75 1.40
C GLN A 149 7.38 15.43 1.86
N LYS A 150 6.35 15.83 1.09
CA LYS A 150 4.94 15.51 1.36
C LYS A 150 4.73 13.99 1.48
N GLN A 151 5.31 13.21 0.57
CA GLN A 151 5.15 11.77 0.57
C GLN A 151 5.84 11.11 1.77
N ARG A 152 7.01 11.59 2.18
CA ARG A 152 7.64 11.10 3.41
C ARG A 152 6.87 11.50 4.66
N VAL A 153 6.22 12.67 4.68
CA VAL A 153 5.30 13.06 5.78
C VAL A 153 4.08 12.13 5.80
N ALA A 154 3.48 11.82 4.64
CA ALA A 154 2.38 10.86 4.53
C ALA A 154 2.81 9.45 5.00
N SER A 155 4.03 9.02 4.66
CA SER A 155 4.60 7.75 5.14
C SER A 155 4.83 7.76 6.66
N ALA A 156 5.32 8.87 7.22
CA ALA A 156 5.48 9.02 8.67
C ALA A 156 4.12 8.97 9.39
N ARG A 157 3.08 9.60 8.83
CA ARG A 157 1.71 9.51 9.33
C ARG A 157 1.17 8.07 9.30
N ALA A 158 1.51 7.32 8.25
CA ALA A 158 1.07 5.94 8.11
C ALA A 158 1.71 5.01 9.14
N ILE A 159 3.02 5.19 9.45
CA ILE A 159 3.76 4.26 10.31
C ILE A 159 3.74 4.65 11.81
N VAL A 160 3.44 5.91 12.13
CA VAL A 160 3.51 6.42 13.52
C VAL A 160 2.57 5.69 14.48
N THR A 161 1.51 5.09 13.96
CA THR A 161 0.53 4.28 14.71
C THR A 161 0.96 2.83 14.90
N GLU A 162 2.10 2.43 14.31
CA GLU A 162 2.61 1.04 14.32
C GLU A 162 1.56 0.04 13.78
N PRO A 163 1.04 0.28 12.57
CA PRO A 163 -0.03 -0.55 12.01
C PRO A 163 0.48 -1.95 11.67
N LYS A 164 -0.44 -2.93 11.60
CA LYS A 164 -0.12 -4.29 11.15
C LYS A 164 0.16 -4.37 9.66
N LEU A 165 -0.52 -3.53 8.86
CA LEU A 165 -0.38 -3.51 7.41
C LEU A 165 -0.36 -2.07 6.88
N ILE A 166 0.68 -1.74 6.13
CA ILE A 166 0.76 -0.48 5.37
C ILE A 166 0.26 -0.74 3.96
N LEU A 167 -0.75 0.03 3.56
CA LEU A 167 -1.36 0.01 2.24
C LEU A 167 -0.88 1.22 1.46
N ALA A 168 -0.13 1.02 0.38
CA ALA A 168 0.41 2.09 -0.46
C ALA A 168 -0.19 2.01 -1.87
N ASP A 169 -0.89 3.06 -2.29
CA ASP A 169 -1.50 3.18 -3.61
C ASP A 169 -0.69 4.14 -4.48
N GLU A 170 0.03 3.59 -5.46
CA GLU A 170 0.89 4.33 -6.41
C GLU A 170 1.79 5.39 -5.73
N PRO A 171 2.53 5.04 -4.66
CA PRO A 171 3.15 6.03 -3.78
C PRO A 171 4.21 6.90 -4.45
N THR A 172 4.70 6.51 -5.63
CA THR A 172 5.70 7.23 -6.43
C THR A 172 5.10 8.00 -7.60
N GLY A 173 3.79 7.83 -7.89
CA GLY A 173 3.16 8.32 -9.11
C GLY A 173 3.19 9.85 -9.31
N ALA A 174 3.27 10.62 -8.23
CA ALA A 174 3.36 12.09 -8.27
C ALA A 174 4.79 12.63 -8.06
N LEU A 175 5.83 11.76 -8.12
CA LEU A 175 7.22 12.11 -7.77
C LEU A 175 8.15 12.05 -8.98
N ASP A 176 9.20 12.88 -8.96
CA ASP A 176 10.34 12.73 -9.85
C ASP A 176 11.17 11.47 -9.48
N SER A 177 12.00 11.02 -10.41
CA SER A 177 12.79 9.78 -10.25
C SER A 177 13.72 9.78 -9.03
N LYS A 178 14.27 10.95 -8.63
CA LYS A 178 15.13 11.05 -7.45
C LYS A 178 14.32 10.93 -6.18
N SER A 179 13.18 11.61 -6.10
CA SER A 179 12.26 11.56 -4.97
C SER A 179 11.65 10.16 -4.81
N SER A 180 11.30 9.49 -5.94
CA SER A 180 10.80 8.12 -5.96
C SER A 180 11.82 7.15 -5.37
N ARG A 181 13.08 7.22 -5.79
CA ARG A 181 14.15 6.39 -5.24
C ARG A 181 14.30 6.58 -3.73
N LEU A 182 14.36 7.83 -3.27
CA LEU A 182 14.49 8.14 -1.85
C LEU A 182 13.31 7.61 -1.03
N LEU A 183 12.10 7.70 -1.56
CA LEU A 183 10.92 7.15 -0.92
C LEU A 183 10.97 5.62 -0.82
N LEU A 184 11.33 4.94 -1.91
CA LEU A 184 11.44 3.48 -1.94
C LEU A 184 12.55 2.95 -1.01
N GLU A 185 13.64 3.68 -0.86
CA GLU A 185 14.66 3.38 0.15
C GLU A 185 14.11 3.51 1.57
N LYS A 186 13.19 4.49 1.82
CA LYS A 186 12.48 4.58 3.10
C LYS A 186 11.48 3.45 3.31
N PHE A 187 10.83 2.96 2.26
CA PHE A 187 9.97 1.77 2.35
C PHE A 187 10.77 0.52 2.71
N LEU A 188 11.95 0.34 2.10
CA LEU A 188 12.86 -0.75 2.51
C LEU A 188 13.28 -0.61 3.98
N TYR A 189 13.65 0.60 4.41
CA TYR A 189 13.99 0.85 5.81
C TYR A 189 12.81 0.52 6.74
N MET A 190 11.60 0.96 6.39
CA MET A 190 10.40 0.64 7.17
C MET A 190 10.17 -0.88 7.25
N ASN A 191 10.37 -1.60 6.15
CA ASN A 191 10.20 -3.05 6.11
C ASN A 191 11.31 -3.78 6.88
N GLN A 192 12.59 -3.48 6.62
CA GLN A 192 13.72 -4.24 7.14
C GLN A 192 14.09 -3.88 8.58
N GLU A 193 14.08 -2.59 8.91
CA GLU A 193 14.52 -2.10 10.24
C GLU A 193 13.35 -1.90 11.20
N LEU A 194 12.19 -1.43 10.70
CA LEU A 194 11.00 -1.23 11.53
C LEU A 194 10.01 -2.40 11.45
N GLN A 195 10.36 -3.45 10.67
CA GLN A 195 9.60 -4.69 10.52
C GLN A 195 8.14 -4.47 10.07
N ALA A 196 7.90 -3.42 9.29
CA ALA A 196 6.59 -3.12 8.75
C ALA A 196 6.21 -4.11 7.64
N THR A 197 4.97 -4.60 7.65
CA THR A 197 4.38 -5.32 6.52
C THR A 197 3.82 -4.30 5.54
N ILE A 198 4.19 -4.39 4.25
CA ILE A 198 3.82 -3.40 3.24
C ILE A 198 3.17 -4.08 2.04
N LEU A 199 1.97 -3.64 1.67
CA LEU A 199 1.31 -3.98 0.42
C LEU A 199 1.26 -2.71 -0.45
N MET A 200 2.02 -2.71 -1.54
CA MET A 200 2.10 -1.59 -2.47
C MET A 200 1.43 -1.94 -3.79
N VAL A 201 0.49 -1.13 -4.22
CA VAL A 201 -0.06 -1.17 -5.59
C VAL A 201 0.76 -0.23 -6.46
N THR A 202 1.23 -0.71 -7.61
CA THR A 202 1.94 0.12 -8.58
C THR A 202 1.89 -0.49 -9.99
N HIS A 203 1.99 0.36 -11.00
CA HIS A 203 2.25 -0.05 -12.38
C HIS A 203 3.73 0.16 -12.79
N ASP A 204 4.52 0.77 -11.91
CA ASP A 204 5.93 1.07 -12.15
C ASP A 204 6.83 -0.10 -11.71
N SER A 205 7.49 -0.73 -12.69
CA SER A 205 8.39 -1.87 -12.47
C SER A 205 9.60 -1.52 -11.60
N PHE A 206 10.07 -0.27 -11.66
CA PHE A 206 11.16 0.18 -10.81
C PHE A 206 10.73 0.19 -9.35
N SER A 207 9.56 0.72 -9.04
CA SER A 207 9.01 0.71 -7.68
C SER A 207 8.79 -0.73 -7.18
N ALA A 208 8.21 -1.60 -8.02
CA ALA A 208 7.96 -2.99 -7.67
C ALA A 208 9.24 -3.78 -7.39
N SER A 209 10.38 -3.44 -8.02
CA SER A 209 11.67 -4.12 -7.80
C SER A 209 12.23 -3.96 -6.37
N TYR A 210 11.68 -3.06 -5.59
CA TYR A 210 12.03 -2.90 -4.17
C TYR A 210 11.31 -3.90 -3.26
N ALA A 211 10.21 -4.48 -3.72
CA ALA A 211 9.48 -5.49 -2.97
C ALA A 211 10.24 -6.83 -2.87
N SER A 212 9.88 -7.67 -1.92
CA SER A 212 10.38 -9.05 -1.81
C SER A 212 9.62 -10.00 -2.72
N ARG A 213 8.36 -9.68 -3.05
CA ARG A 213 7.47 -10.45 -3.94
C ARG A 213 6.60 -9.51 -4.76
N VAL A 214 6.33 -9.90 -5.99
CA VAL A 214 5.39 -9.22 -6.88
C VAL A 214 4.28 -10.17 -7.28
N VAL A 215 3.04 -9.73 -7.06
CA VAL A 215 1.81 -10.42 -7.47
C VAL A 215 1.23 -9.66 -8.67
N PHE A 216 1.05 -10.35 -9.78
CA PHE A 216 0.52 -9.78 -11.02
C PHE A 216 -0.97 -10.10 -11.15
N ILE A 217 -1.77 -9.06 -11.43
CA ILE A 217 -3.21 -9.18 -11.64
C ILE A 217 -3.53 -8.84 -13.10
N LYS A 218 -4.31 -9.73 -13.75
CA LYS A 218 -4.88 -9.54 -15.08
C LYS A 218 -6.38 -9.83 -15.04
N ASP A 219 -7.18 -8.89 -15.53
CA ASP A 219 -8.65 -9.03 -15.65
C ASP A 219 -9.34 -9.51 -14.35
N GLY A 220 -8.91 -8.92 -13.22
CA GLY A 220 -9.45 -9.22 -11.91
C GLY A 220 -8.97 -10.53 -11.27
N LYS A 221 -8.05 -11.27 -11.91
CA LYS A 221 -7.51 -12.54 -11.42
C LYS A 221 -6.04 -12.47 -11.12
N LEU A 222 -5.58 -13.33 -10.22
CA LEU A 222 -4.16 -13.57 -10.06
C LEU A 222 -3.63 -14.24 -11.35
N PHE A 223 -2.67 -13.58 -11.99
CA PHE A 223 -2.03 -14.07 -13.20
C PHE A 223 -0.74 -14.85 -12.89
N HIS A 224 0.13 -14.25 -12.09
CA HIS A 224 1.42 -14.84 -11.76
C HIS A 224 1.98 -14.18 -10.49
N GLU A 225 2.95 -14.82 -9.84
CA GLU A 225 3.74 -14.22 -8.77
C GLU A 225 5.21 -14.60 -8.91
N ILE A 226 6.08 -13.67 -8.53
CA ILE A 226 7.52 -13.89 -8.50
C ILE A 226 8.11 -13.40 -7.18
N HIS A 227 9.12 -14.09 -6.70
CA HIS A 227 9.86 -13.76 -5.48
C HIS A 227 11.26 -13.29 -5.84
N ARG A 228 11.73 -12.23 -5.19
CA ARG A 228 13.08 -11.71 -5.41
C ARG A 228 14.13 -12.71 -4.93
N GLY A 229 13.92 -13.38 -3.78
CA GLY A 229 14.91 -14.25 -3.18
C GLY A 229 16.27 -13.56 -3.00
N ASP A 230 17.34 -14.23 -3.45
CA ASP A 230 18.71 -13.72 -3.41
C ASP A 230 19.05 -12.79 -4.59
N SER A 231 18.14 -12.57 -5.52
CA SER A 231 18.38 -11.71 -6.69
C SER A 231 18.61 -10.25 -6.29
N SER A 232 19.51 -9.58 -6.99
CA SER A 232 19.67 -8.13 -6.87
C SER A 232 18.38 -7.41 -7.36
N LYS A 233 18.17 -6.17 -6.92
CA LYS A 233 17.04 -5.34 -7.42
C LYS A 233 17.07 -5.21 -8.95
N LYS A 234 18.24 -5.18 -9.58
CA LYS A 234 18.38 -5.08 -11.04
C LYS A 234 17.92 -6.35 -11.75
N GLU A 235 18.32 -7.51 -11.25
CA GLU A 235 17.90 -8.80 -11.80
C GLU A 235 16.40 -8.99 -11.60
N PHE A 236 15.88 -8.67 -10.42
CA PHE A 236 14.46 -8.77 -10.13
C PHE A 236 13.63 -7.82 -10.99
N PHE A 237 14.12 -6.59 -11.24
CA PHE A 237 13.52 -5.68 -12.22
C PHE A 237 13.42 -6.31 -13.62
N GLY A 238 14.47 -7.01 -14.08
CA GLY A 238 14.43 -7.76 -15.34
C GLY A 238 13.33 -8.82 -15.36
N GLN A 239 13.22 -9.64 -14.31
CA GLN A 239 12.18 -10.66 -14.18
C GLN A 239 10.77 -10.03 -14.19
N ILE A 240 10.58 -8.88 -13.55
CA ILE A 240 9.30 -8.14 -13.58
C ILE A 240 8.95 -7.73 -15.02
N ILE A 241 9.92 -7.20 -15.78
CA ILE A 241 9.71 -6.81 -17.19
C ILE A 241 9.34 -8.01 -18.05
N ASP A 242 9.99 -9.15 -17.85
CA ASP A 242 9.66 -10.38 -18.60
C ASP A 242 8.20 -10.80 -18.37
N VAL A 243 7.71 -10.77 -17.12
CA VAL A 243 6.30 -11.09 -16.82
C VAL A 243 5.35 -10.06 -17.42
N LEU A 244 5.70 -8.75 -17.36
CA LEU A 244 4.87 -7.70 -17.96
C LEU A 244 4.79 -7.82 -19.48
N THR A 245 5.85 -8.27 -20.12
CA THR A 245 5.85 -8.54 -21.57
C THR A 245 4.88 -9.67 -21.91
N LEU A 246 4.80 -10.72 -21.09
CA LEU A 246 3.78 -11.78 -21.24
C LEU A 246 2.37 -11.29 -20.95
N LEU A 247 2.19 -10.37 -20.00
CA LEU A 247 0.89 -9.77 -19.67
C LEU A 247 0.34 -8.88 -20.79
N GLY A 248 1.21 -8.10 -21.46
CA GLY A 248 0.85 -7.18 -22.54
C GLY A 248 0.85 -7.83 -23.92
N GLY A 249 1.48 -8.97 -24.07
CA GLY A 249 1.53 -9.74 -25.31
C GLY A 249 0.38 -10.74 -25.40
N ASP A 250 -0.74 -10.36 -26.00
CA ASP A 250 -1.47 -11.32 -26.83
C ASP A 250 -0.57 -11.60 -28.03
N VAL A 251 0.13 -12.73 -27.97
CA VAL A 251 1.02 -13.21 -29.06
C VAL A 251 0.23 -13.56 -30.33
N SER A 252 -1.08 -13.29 -30.38
CA SER A 252 -1.97 -13.58 -31.52
C SER A 252 -1.97 -12.51 -32.61
N ASP A 253 -1.39 -11.30 -32.38
CA ASP A 253 -1.39 -10.23 -33.40
C ASP A 253 0.00 -9.90 -33.99
N ALA A 254 1.01 -10.76 -33.79
CA ALA A 254 2.37 -10.55 -34.28
C ALA A 254 2.89 -11.68 -35.22
N LEU A 255 1.99 -12.34 -35.95
CA LEU A 255 2.35 -13.25 -37.07
C LEU A 255 1.52 -12.94 -38.32
#